data_6ff237b96d1d80bbe241ef359cf6fa40
#
_entry.id   6ff237b96d1d80bbe241ef359cf6fa40
#
_cell.length_a   1.000
_cell.length_b   1.000
_cell.length_c   1.000
_cell.angle_alpha   90.00
_cell.angle_beta   90.00
_cell.angle_gamma   90.00
#
_symmetry.space_group_name_H-M   'P 1'
#
loop_
_entity.id
_entity.type
_entity.pdbx_description
1 polymer ?
#
loop_
_entity_poly.entity_id
_entity_poly.type
_entity_poly.pdbx_seq_one_letter_code
_entity_poly.pdbx_strand_id
1 'polypeptide(L)'
;MPVPIRVGLAVCALAIAAFMGLQLSAEKRLKDSRDTVNEVLKRGDTRREDAIRTLLDVADVQPGTEALLLASTARSSRGESRSGAALARRATGREPDNFLTWLTLGFALKDVDRPAALHALERAHRLNPRYRTPPLR
;
A
#
# COMPACT_ATOMS: atom_id res chain seq x y z
N MET A 1 -37.82 23.27 16.98
CA MET A 1 -37.39 22.16 16.11
C MET A 1 -37.97 20.87 16.69
N PRO A 2 -38.67 20.05 15.94
CA PRO A 2 -39.22 18.79 16.44
C PRO A 2 -38.14 17.81 16.86
N VAL A 3 -38.39 17.11 17.98
CA VAL A 3 -37.48 16.14 18.63
C VAL A 3 -36.85 15.11 17.66
N PRO A 4 -37.57 14.57 16.64
CA PRO A 4 -37.00 13.57 15.73
C PRO A 4 -35.86 14.09 14.87
N ILE A 5 -35.82 15.37 14.49
CA ILE A 5 -34.76 15.97 13.70
C ILE A 5 -33.47 16.10 14.52
N ARG A 6 -33.57 16.42 15.82
CA ARG A 6 -32.42 16.52 16.72
C ARG A 6 -31.76 15.17 16.97
N VAL A 7 -32.55 14.12 17.11
CA VAL A 7 -32.06 12.74 17.27
C VAL A 7 -31.36 12.26 16.01
N GLY A 8 -31.94 12.51 14.82
CA GLY A 8 -31.30 12.17 13.54
C GLY A 8 -29.95 12.88 13.32
N LEU A 9 -29.87 14.17 13.64
CA LEU A 9 -28.61 14.93 13.56
C LEU A 9 -27.55 14.40 14.54
N ALA A 10 -27.92 14.04 15.75
CA ALA A 10 -27.00 13.47 16.74
C ALA A 10 -26.43 12.11 16.29
N VAL A 11 -27.26 11.24 15.72
CA VAL A 11 -26.84 9.94 15.19
C VAL A 11 -25.89 10.11 14.01
N CYS A 12 -26.18 11.02 13.07
CA CYS A 12 -25.29 11.33 11.97
C CYS A 12 -23.95 11.89 12.44
N ALA A 13 -23.94 12.80 13.43
CA ALA A 13 -22.71 13.36 13.98
C ALA A 13 -21.84 12.28 14.65
N LEU A 14 -22.46 11.34 15.39
CA LEU A 14 -21.74 10.24 16.01
C LEU A 14 -21.18 9.26 14.97
N ALA A 15 -21.92 8.97 13.90
CA ALA A 15 -21.44 8.13 12.82
C ALA A 15 -20.25 8.75 12.08
N ILE A 16 -20.29 10.06 11.82
CA ILE A 16 -19.19 10.81 11.19
C ILE A 16 -17.97 10.84 12.12
N ALA A 17 -18.15 11.08 13.42
CA ALA A 17 -17.08 11.09 14.40
C ALA A 17 -16.41 9.72 14.53
N ALA A 18 -17.20 8.63 14.55
CA ALA A 18 -16.69 7.26 14.57
C ALA A 18 -15.92 6.92 13.28
N PHE A 19 -16.45 7.32 12.12
CA PHE A 19 -15.78 7.14 10.83
C PHE A 19 -14.47 7.93 10.75
N MET A 20 -14.45 9.19 11.17
CA MET A 20 -13.22 10.00 11.24
C MET A 20 -12.21 9.41 12.23
N GLY A 21 -12.66 8.92 13.39
CA GLY A 21 -11.78 8.26 14.36
C GLY A 21 -11.12 7.00 13.80
N LEU A 22 -11.84 6.20 13.03
CA LEU A 22 -11.30 5.03 12.33
C LEU A 22 -10.26 5.43 11.27
N GLN A 23 -10.53 6.46 10.47
CA GLN A 23 -9.62 6.98 9.45
C GLN A 23 -8.32 7.52 10.07
N LEU A 24 -8.42 8.34 11.11
CA LEU A 24 -7.26 8.88 11.81
C LEU A 24 -6.40 7.78 12.47
N SER A 25 -7.03 6.75 13.00
CA SER A 25 -6.32 5.60 13.58
C SER A 25 -5.58 4.80 12.51
N ALA A 26 -6.16 4.66 11.32
CA ALA A 26 -5.56 3.96 10.20
C ALA A 26 -4.38 4.76 9.61
N GLU A 27 -4.51 6.10 9.44
CA GLU A 27 -3.41 6.97 9.01
C GLU A 27 -2.24 6.95 10.00
N LYS A 28 -2.52 6.99 11.30
CA LYS A 28 -1.49 6.91 12.34
C LYS A 28 -0.73 5.58 12.28
N ARG A 29 -1.46 4.47 12.15
CA ARG A 29 -0.86 3.12 11.98
C ARG A 29 -0.02 3.03 10.70
N LEU A 30 -0.46 3.64 9.60
CA LEU A 30 0.29 3.67 8.35
C LEU A 30 1.59 4.46 8.49
N LYS A 31 1.55 5.62 9.15
CA LYS A 31 2.74 6.44 9.43
C LYS A 31 3.72 5.70 10.33
N ASP A 32 3.25 5.13 11.43
CA ASP A 32 4.07 4.36 12.36
C ASP A 32 4.69 3.14 11.65
N SER A 33 3.94 2.48 10.75
CA SER A 33 4.43 1.36 9.94
C SER A 33 5.46 1.79 8.90
N ARG A 34 5.32 2.98 8.29
CA ARG A 34 6.30 3.56 7.38
C ARG A 34 7.63 3.83 8.06
N ASP A 35 7.58 4.46 9.23
CA ASP A 35 8.77 4.78 10.02
C ASP A 35 9.44 3.49 10.51
N THR A 36 8.64 2.51 10.93
CA THR A 36 9.10 1.16 11.30
C THR A 36 9.71 0.42 10.12
N VAL A 37 9.10 0.44 8.93
CA VAL A 37 9.66 -0.18 7.71
C VAL A 37 10.99 0.45 7.32
N ASN A 38 11.10 1.78 7.38
CA ASN A 38 12.36 2.48 7.08
C ASN A 38 13.45 2.16 8.12
N GLU A 39 13.10 2.01 9.38
CA GLU A 39 14.03 1.62 10.44
C GLU A 39 14.41 0.15 10.36
N VAL A 40 13.47 -0.72 10.00
CA VAL A 40 13.65 -2.17 9.89
C VAL A 40 14.38 -2.58 8.61
N LEU A 41 14.23 -1.82 7.51
CA LEU A 41 15.12 -1.94 6.35
C LEU A 41 16.58 -1.71 6.73
N LYS A 42 16.82 -1.02 7.85
CA LYS A 42 18.16 -0.78 8.42
C LYS A 42 18.61 -1.80 9.47
N ARG A 43 17.75 -2.57 10.12
CA ARG A 43 18.08 -3.29 11.39
C ARG A 43 17.64 -4.75 11.55
N GLY A 44 17.27 -5.55 10.61
CA GLY A 44 17.16 -7.02 10.84
C GLY A 44 15.76 -7.62 11.10
N ASP A 45 15.69 -8.97 11.16
CA ASP A 45 14.61 -9.81 10.64
C ASP A 45 13.24 -9.88 11.35
N THR A 46 13.16 -9.96 12.67
CA THR A 46 11.89 -10.22 13.37
C THR A 46 10.92 -9.04 13.35
N ARG A 47 11.43 -7.84 13.57
CA ARG A 47 10.61 -6.62 13.54
C ARG A 47 10.03 -6.31 12.16
N ARG A 48 10.69 -6.81 11.11
CA ARG A 48 10.23 -6.61 9.72
C ARG A 48 8.99 -7.43 9.40
N GLU A 49 8.89 -8.66 9.90
CA GLU A 49 7.70 -9.49 9.71
C GLU A 49 6.48 -8.89 10.42
N ASP A 50 6.65 -8.39 11.63
CA ASP A 50 5.59 -7.71 12.37
C ASP A 50 5.13 -6.42 11.66
N ALA A 51 6.07 -5.65 11.10
CA ALA A 51 5.75 -4.47 10.29
C ALA A 51 4.97 -4.84 9.01
N ILE A 52 5.36 -5.92 8.34
CA ILE A 52 4.63 -6.41 7.15
C ILE A 52 3.21 -6.84 7.52
N ARG A 53 3.02 -7.55 8.64
CA ARG A 53 1.68 -7.91 9.12
C ARG A 53 0.83 -6.68 9.40
N THR A 54 1.39 -5.70 10.11
CA THR A 54 0.69 -4.43 10.37
C THR A 54 0.28 -3.72 9.08
N LEU A 55 1.16 -3.71 8.06
CA LEU A 55 0.83 -3.13 6.75
C LEU A 55 -0.31 -3.89 6.05
N LEU A 56 -0.34 -5.21 6.16
CA LEU A 56 -1.41 -6.02 5.57
C LEU A 56 -2.74 -5.80 6.30
N ASP A 57 -2.74 -5.72 7.62
CA ASP A 57 -3.93 -5.38 8.41
C ASP A 57 -4.47 -3.99 8.04
N VAL A 58 -3.58 -3.01 7.83
CA VAL A 58 -3.97 -1.67 7.34
C VAL A 58 -4.52 -1.75 5.93
N ALA A 59 -3.89 -2.53 5.03
CA ALA A 59 -4.33 -2.69 3.65
C ALA A 59 -5.71 -3.33 3.52
N ASP A 60 -6.11 -4.16 4.47
CA ASP A 60 -7.44 -4.79 4.46
C ASP A 60 -8.54 -3.84 4.93
N VAL A 61 -8.20 -2.84 5.74
CA VAL A 61 -9.16 -1.84 6.27
C VAL A 61 -9.20 -0.56 5.41
N GLN A 62 -8.07 -0.17 4.81
CA GLN A 62 -7.99 1.04 3.98
C GLN A 62 -8.15 0.74 2.50
N PRO A 63 -8.90 1.57 1.75
CA PRO A 63 -9.10 1.39 0.31
C PRO A 63 -7.84 1.69 -0.51
N GLY A 64 -6.89 2.46 0.02
CA GLY A 64 -5.65 2.85 -0.67
C GLY A 64 -4.67 1.70 -0.91
N THR A 65 -3.67 1.95 -1.74
CA THR A 65 -2.67 0.96 -2.14
C THR A 65 -1.34 1.11 -1.43
N GLU A 66 -1.11 2.19 -0.68
CA GLU A 66 0.18 2.51 -0.08
C GLU A 66 0.73 1.39 0.82
N ALA A 67 -0.12 0.83 1.69
CA ALA A 67 0.27 -0.27 2.58
C ALA A 67 0.68 -1.53 1.78
N LEU A 68 -0.03 -1.83 0.69
CA LEU A 68 0.32 -2.93 -0.21
C LEU A 68 1.66 -2.70 -0.92
N LEU A 69 1.94 -1.47 -1.36
CA LEU A 69 3.21 -1.12 -2.01
C LEU A 69 4.39 -1.24 -1.04
N LEU A 70 4.23 -0.76 0.19
CA LEU A 70 5.25 -0.89 1.24
C LEU A 70 5.50 -2.36 1.60
N ALA A 71 4.45 -3.15 1.81
CA ALA A 71 4.57 -4.58 2.10
C ALA A 71 5.21 -5.36 0.93
N SER A 72 4.84 -5.04 -0.32
CA SER A 72 5.45 -5.60 -1.52
C SER A 72 6.95 -5.32 -1.59
N THR A 73 7.36 -4.08 -1.37
CA THR A 73 8.76 -3.68 -1.37
C THR A 73 9.54 -4.38 -0.25
N ALA A 74 8.96 -4.46 0.95
CA ALA A 74 9.57 -5.13 2.09
C ALA A 74 9.77 -6.64 1.83
N ARG A 75 8.79 -7.33 1.22
CA ARG A 75 8.91 -8.75 0.83
C ARG A 75 9.99 -8.95 -0.24
N SER A 76 9.96 -8.12 -1.29
CA SER A 76 10.94 -8.22 -2.38
C SER A 76 12.37 -7.98 -1.92
N SER A 77 12.60 -7.04 -1.00
CA SER A 77 13.93 -6.77 -0.43
C SER A 77 14.49 -7.93 0.41
N ARG A 78 13.65 -8.87 0.83
CA ARG A 78 14.04 -10.12 1.52
C ARG A 78 14.31 -11.29 0.56
N GLY A 79 14.20 -11.06 -0.75
CA GLY A 79 14.24 -12.14 -1.74
C GLY A 79 12.91 -12.89 -1.90
N GLU A 80 11.84 -12.48 -1.20
CA GLU A 80 10.51 -13.05 -1.31
C GLU A 80 9.73 -12.42 -2.47
N SER A 81 10.36 -12.35 -3.65
CA SER A 81 9.88 -11.61 -4.82
C SER A 81 8.50 -12.09 -5.32
N ARG A 82 8.18 -13.38 -5.19
CA ARG A 82 6.85 -13.91 -5.54
C ARG A 82 5.75 -13.35 -4.65
N SER A 83 5.98 -13.30 -3.34
CA SER A 83 5.06 -12.70 -2.35
C SER A 83 4.92 -11.21 -2.58
N GLY A 84 6.04 -10.51 -2.81
CA GLY A 84 6.04 -9.10 -3.16
C GLY A 84 5.23 -8.82 -4.42
N ALA A 85 5.43 -9.60 -5.49
CA ALA A 85 4.69 -9.47 -6.73
C ALA A 85 3.17 -9.72 -6.56
N ALA A 86 2.78 -10.66 -5.70
CA ALA A 86 1.36 -10.90 -5.39
C ALA A 86 0.70 -9.67 -4.74
N LEU A 87 1.39 -9.02 -3.79
CA LEU A 87 0.91 -7.79 -3.15
C LEU A 87 0.84 -6.62 -4.14
N ALA A 88 1.84 -6.46 -5.00
CA ALA A 88 1.83 -5.44 -6.04
C ALA A 88 0.70 -5.66 -7.06
N ARG A 89 0.38 -6.91 -7.43
CA ARG A 89 -0.80 -7.22 -8.26
C ARG A 89 -2.12 -6.83 -7.59
N ARG A 90 -2.26 -7.05 -6.27
CA ARG A 90 -3.42 -6.56 -5.53
C ARG A 90 -3.53 -5.03 -5.62
N ALA A 91 -2.40 -4.32 -5.52
CA ALA A 91 -2.36 -2.87 -5.65
C ALA A 91 -2.74 -2.40 -7.06
N THR A 92 -2.21 -3.02 -8.13
CA THR A 92 -2.61 -2.67 -9.51
C THR A 92 -4.08 -2.94 -9.79
N GLY A 93 -4.67 -3.97 -9.16
CA GLY A 93 -6.10 -4.26 -9.26
C GLY A 93 -6.98 -3.21 -8.57
N ARG A 94 -6.49 -2.60 -7.49
CA ARG A 94 -7.23 -1.52 -6.78
C ARG A 94 -7.10 -0.17 -7.48
N GLU A 95 -5.91 0.16 -7.95
CA GLU A 95 -5.59 1.45 -8.59
C GLU A 95 -4.85 1.23 -9.91
N PRO A 96 -5.54 0.83 -10.97
CA PRO A 96 -4.92 0.48 -12.26
C PRO A 96 -4.31 1.69 -13.00
N ASP A 97 -4.71 2.90 -12.64
CA ASP A 97 -4.19 4.15 -13.24
C ASP A 97 -3.12 4.83 -12.38
N ASN A 98 -2.76 4.25 -11.25
CA ASN A 98 -1.65 4.72 -10.43
C ASN A 98 -0.33 4.12 -10.93
N PHE A 99 0.58 4.95 -11.45
CA PHE A 99 1.86 4.50 -11.99
C PHE A 99 2.75 3.79 -10.95
N LEU A 100 2.64 4.17 -9.66
CA LEU A 100 3.44 3.56 -8.60
C LEU A 100 3.10 2.10 -8.37
N THR A 101 1.85 1.69 -8.56
CA THR A 101 1.45 0.28 -8.44
C THR A 101 2.13 -0.59 -9.51
N TRP A 102 2.15 -0.10 -10.76
CA TRP A 102 2.81 -0.78 -11.88
C TRP A 102 4.34 -0.75 -11.75
N LEU A 103 4.90 0.36 -11.27
CA LEU A 103 6.33 0.48 -11.00
C LEU A 103 6.78 -0.56 -9.96
N THR A 104 6.06 -0.64 -8.83
CA THR A 104 6.35 -1.60 -7.77
C THR A 104 6.19 -3.04 -8.26
N LEU A 105 5.16 -3.32 -9.07
CA LEU A 105 4.97 -4.64 -9.68
C LEU A 105 6.15 -5.02 -10.59
N GLY A 106 6.62 -4.09 -11.43
CA GLY A 106 7.77 -4.33 -12.29
C GLY A 106 9.04 -4.69 -11.51
N PHE A 107 9.32 -3.95 -10.44
CA PHE A 107 10.48 -4.27 -9.59
C PHE A 107 10.31 -5.58 -8.79
N ALA A 108 9.12 -5.92 -8.33
CA ALA A 108 8.88 -7.17 -7.64
C ALA A 108 8.99 -8.39 -8.57
N LEU A 109 8.69 -8.23 -9.86
CA LEU A 109 8.76 -9.28 -10.87
C LEU A 109 10.14 -9.47 -11.51
N LYS A 110 11.09 -8.56 -11.34
CA LYS A 110 12.36 -8.55 -12.09
C LYS A 110 13.12 -9.88 -12.05
N ASP A 111 13.08 -10.56 -10.89
CA ASP A 111 13.81 -11.82 -10.66
C ASP A 111 12.89 -13.05 -10.74
N VAL A 112 11.59 -12.87 -10.99
CA VAL A 112 10.58 -13.95 -11.07
C VAL A 112 10.08 -14.16 -12.48
N ASP A 113 9.76 -13.06 -13.18
CA ASP A 113 9.19 -13.05 -14.52
C ASP A 113 9.60 -11.75 -15.22
N ARG A 114 10.75 -11.79 -15.88
CA ARG A 114 11.34 -10.63 -16.53
C ARG A 114 10.45 -10.04 -17.67
N PRO A 115 9.81 -10.83 -18.53
CA PRO A 115 8.86 -10.31 -19.51
C PRO A 115 7.70 -9.54 -18.86
N ALA A 116 7.06 -10.10 -17.83
CA ALA A 116 5.98 -9.43 -17.09
C ALA A 116 6.48 -8.18 -16.36
N ALA A 117 7.71 -8.19 -15.85
CA ALA A 117 8.33 -7.01 -15.24
C ALA A 117 8.47 -5.86 -16.24
N LEU A 118 8.98 -6.13 -17.45
CA LEU A 118 9.12 -5.13 -18.52
C LEU A 118 7.75 -4.55 -18.90
N HIS A 119 6.74 -5.39 -19.10
CA HIS A 119 5.38 -4.94 -19.41
C HIS A 119 4.81 -4.03 -18.31
N ALA A 120 5.02 -4.37 -17.01
CA ALA A 120 4.58 -3.54 -15.90
C ALA A 120 5.31 -2.17 -15.89
N LEU A 121 6.62 -2.15 -16.14
CA LEU A 121 7.40 -0.90 -16.21
C LEU A 121 7.00 -0.03 -17.40
N GLU A 122 6.70 -0.61 -18.56
CA GLU A 122 6.16 0.12 -19.71
C GLU A 122 4.79 0.74 -19.38
N ARG A 123 3.92 0.00 -18.67
CA ARG A 123 2.64 0.55 -18.21
C ARG A 123 2.85 1.71 -17.25
N ALA A 124 3.75 1.60 -16.29
CA ALA A 124 4.11 2.68 -15.37
C ALA A 124 4.61 3.92 -16.13
N HIS A 125 5.47 3.73 -17.14
CA HIS A 125 5.97 4.81 -17.97
C HIS A 125 4.87 5.50 -18.79
N ARG A 126 3.92 4.74 -19.36
CA ARG A 126 2.77 5.32 -20.07
C ARG A 126 1.89 6.17 -19.15
N LEU A 127 1.74 5.78 -17.88
CA LEU A 127 0.95 6.53 -16.89
C LEU A 127 1.69 7.77 -16.38
N ASN A 128 3.02 7.72 -16.30
CA ASN A 128 3.86 8.87 -15.93
C ASN A 128 5.13 8.94 -16.79
N PRO A 129 5.08 9.57 -17.97
CA PRO A 129 6.23 9.66 -18.89
C PRO A 129 7.39 10.48 -18.34
N ARG A 130 7.15 11.34 -17.35
CA ARG A 130 8.20 12.15 -16.70
C ARG A 130 9.06 11.34 -15.74
N TYR A 131 8.56 10.21 -15.26
CA TYR A 131 9.31 9.32 -14.39
C TYR A 131 10.28 8.47 -15.20
N ARG A 132 11.59 8.66 -14.97
CA ARG A 132 12.62 7.84 -15.61
C ARG A 132 12.74 6.50 -14.85
N THR A 133 12.24 5.45 -15.45
CA THR A 133 12.34 4.11 -14.89
C THR A 133 13.81 3.66 -14.92
N PRO A 134 14.42 3.27 -13.79
CA PRO A 134 15.76 2.71 -13.78
C PRO A 134 15.82 1.41 -14.59
N PRO A 135 16.92 1.12 -15.28
CA PRO A 135 17.06 -0.14 -16.00
C PRO A 135 17.04 -1.34 -15.03
N LEU A 136 16.38 -2.42 -15.43
CA LEU A 136 16.45 -3.69 -14.71
C LEU A 136 17.86 -4.29 -14.92
N ARG A 137 18.68 -4.24 -13.88
CA ARG A 137 19.99 -4.91 -13.83
C ARG A 137 19.85 -6.32 -13.32
#